data_30fcf69e554d932f4311ad9d8968800f
#
_entry.id   30fcf69e554d932f4311ad9d8968800f
#
_cell.length_a   1.000
_cell.length_b   1.000
_cell.length_c   1.000
_cell.angle_alpha   90.00
_cell.angle_beta   90.00
_cell.angle_gamma   90.00
#
_symmetry.space_group_name_H-M   'P 1'
#
loop_
_entity.id
_entity.type
_entity.pdbx_description
1 polymer ?
#
loop_
_entity_poly.entity_id
_entity_poly.type
_entity_poly.pdbx_seq_one_letter_code
_entity_poly.pdbx_strand_id
1 'polypeptide(L)'
;MKSIWKLLLAVSAATALAGCSSTPETTAPVESRTGTSTGTPTTTADPGTSTSGVGSTPGASGNTMSGGTTATGNPLKDPRSPLSRREIFYEYDSFTVKDEYKPLLEAHAAYLKQNRNVRIKVEGNTDERGSREYNLALGQKRSESVKRVLTLLGVSDAQIDTVSLGEEKPRNPASSEAAYSENRRCDLAYAGE
;
A
#
# COMPACT_ATOMS: atom_id res chain seq x y z
N MET A 1 -8.46 61.13 23.03
CA MET A 1 -7.18 60.67 22.56
C MET A 1 -7.41 59.88 21.26
N LYS A 2 -7.69 60.62 20.23
CA LYS A 2 -7.99 60.20 18.87
C LYS A 2 -6.89 60.80 18.01
N SER A 3 -6.44 60.04 16.98
CA SER A 3 -5.53 60.59 15.95
C SER A 3 -4.04 60.26 16.12
N ILE A 4 -3.63 58.99 15.92
CA ILE A 4 -2.28 58.70 15.39
C ILE A 4 -2.32 57.47 14.45
N TRP A 5 -3.41 57.24 13.75
CA TRP A 5 -3.49 56.11 12.82
C TRP A 5 -3.75 56.52 11.37
N LYS A 6 -3.15 57.58 10.96
CA LYS A 6 -3.23 58.00 9.55
C LYS A 6 -1.92 58.60 9.10
N LEU A 7 -0.90 57.80 8.91
CA LEU A 7 0.28 58.19 8.14
C LEU A 7 1.22 56.98 8.07
N LEU A 8 1.09 56.21 7.03
CA LEU A 8 2.13 55.42 6.36
C LEU A 8 1.49 54.55 5.28
N LEU A 9 0.91 55.28 4.31
CA LEU A 9 0.65 54.75 2.98
C LEU A 9 1.73 55.32 2.07
N ALA A 10 2.22 54.47 1.17
CA ALA A 10 3.12 54.78 0.06
C ALA A 10 4.60 54.57 0.29
N VAL A 11 5.08 53.34 0.07
CA VAL A 11 6.26 53.11 -0.79
C VAL A 11 5.96 51.94 -1.69
N SER A 12 5.59 52.24 -2.91
CA SER A 12 5.62 51.39 -4.07
C SER A 12 7.07 51.17 -4.49
N ALA A 13 7.53 49.96 -4.53
CA ALA A 13 8.74 49.63 -5.24
C ALA A 13 8.47 48.42 -6.16
N ALA A 14 8.31 48.74 -7.41
CA ALA A 14 8.36 47.83 -8.52
C ALA A 14 9.76 47.22 -8.63
N THR A 15 9.89 45.93 -8.57
CA THR A 15 11.09 45.22 -9.04
C THR A 15 10.73 44.21 -10.11
N ALA A 16 11.42 44.37 -11.21
CA ALA A 16 11.26 43.77 -12.50
C ALA A 16 11.45 42.24 -12.50
N LEU A 17 10.70 41.59 -13.37
CA LEU A 17 10.89 40.24 -13.83
C LEU A 17 12.23 40.09 -14.54
N ALA A 18 13.06 39.21 -14.07
CA ALA A 18 14.17 38.66 -14.82
C ALA A 18 13.85 37.18 -15.15
N GLY A 19 13.92 36.88 -16.44
CA GLY A 19 13.45 35.67 -17.06
C GLY A 19 14.17 34.42 -16.64
N CYS A 20 13.41 33.36 -16.50
CA CYS A 20 13.89 31.99 -16.42
C CYS A 20 14.14 31.46 -17.83
N SER A 21 15.41 31.23 -18.16
CA SER A 21 15.79 30.50 -19.35
C SER A 21 15.45 29.03 -19.20
N SER A 22 14.69 28.54 -20.15
CA SER A 22 14.35 27.12 -20.33
C SER A 22 15.59 26.30 -20.63
N THR A 23 15.83 25.27 -19.89
CA THR A 23 16.79 24.19 -20.18
C THR A 23 16.27 23.34 -21.33
N PRO A 24 17.12 23.00 -22.33
CA PRO A 24 16.71 22.13 -23.42
C PRO A 24 16.59 20.68 -22.93
N GLU A 25 15.48 20.11 -23.27
CA GLU A 25 15.15 18.69 -23.13
C GLU A 25 16.08 17.86 -24.02
N THR A 26 16.93 17.06 -23.40
CA THR A 26 17.76 16.09 -24.12
C THR A 26 16.91 14.86 -24.42
N THR A 27 16.36 14.83 -25.62
CA THR A 27 15.72 13.61 -26.15
C THR A 27 16.80 12.60 -26.51
N ALA A 28 16.80 11.47 -25.78
CA ALA A 28 17.59 10.31 -26.16
C ALA A 28 16.96 9.63 -27.40
N PRO A 29 17.74 9.19 -28.37
CA PRO A 29 17.19 8.51 -29.54
C PRO A 29 16.74 7.11 -29.20
N VAL A 30 15.47 6.81 -29.52
CA VAL A 30 14.91 5.46 -29.48
C VAL A 30 15.40 4.72 -30.71
N GLU A 31 16.30 3.77 -30.54
CA GLU A 31 16.65 2.82 -31.60
C GLU A 31 15.50 1.82 -31.79
N SER A 32 14.76 2.00 -32.87
CA SER A 32 13.81 1.01 -33.38
C SER A 32 14.57 -0.13 -34.03
N ARG A 33 14.70 -1.27 -33.37
CA ARG A 33 15.11 -2.50 -34.04
C ARG A 33 13.90 -3.17 -34.67
N THR A 34 13.71 -2.89 -35.95
CA THR A 34 12.86 -3.64 -36.86
C THR A 34 13.56 -4.97 -37.20
N GLY A 35 13.16 -6.03 -36.54
CA GLY A 35 13.55 -7.41 -36.91
C GLY A 35 12.47 -8.03 -37.75
N THR A 36 12.58 -7.95 -39.05
CA THR A 36 11.81 -8.70 -40.02
C THR A 36 12.28 -10.16 -39.97
N SER A 37 11.39 -11.05 -39.58
CA SER A 37 11.57 -12.48 -39.81
C SER A 37 10.35 -13.00 -40.56
N THR A 38 10.54 -13.18 -41.85
CA THR A 38 9.68 -13.87 -42.80
C THR A 38 9.78 -15.38 -42.56
N GLY A 39 8.64 -16.01 -42.28
CA GLY A 39 8.55 -17.49 -42.20
C GLY A 39 7.13 -17.89 -42.57
N THR A 40 6.98 -18.31 -43.81
CA THR A 40 5.78 -18.76 -44.52
C THR A 40 5.22 -20.06 -43.93
N PRO A 41 3.88 -20.29 -44.01
CA PRO A 41 3.19 -21.41 -43.37
C PRO A 41 3.25 -22.68 -44.21
N THR A 42 3.31 -23.84 -43.54
CA THR A 42 3.03 -25.13 -44.20
C THR A 42 1.80 -25.75 -43.54
N THR A 43 0.77 -25.79 -44.32
CA THR A 43 -0.48 -26.53 -44.15
C THR A 43 -0.20 -28.02 -44.21
N THR A 44 -0.73 -28.79 -43.26
CA THR A 44 -1.16 -30.20 -43.57
C THR A 44 -2.31 -30.58 -42.64
N ALA A 45 -3.39 -30.98 -43.25
CA ALA A 45 -4.65 -31.39 -42.68
C ALA A 45 -4.65 -32.85 -42.22
N ASP A 46 -5.42 -33.12 -41.18
CA ASP A 46 -6.53 -34.06 -41.07
C ASP A 46 -6.26 -35.55 -40.70
N PRO A 47 -7.32 -36.31 -40.37
CA PRO A 47 -8.11 -36.31 -39.14
C PRO A 47 -8.01 -37.69 -38.42
N GLY A 48 -8.38 -37.73 -37.14
CA GLY A 48 -8.44 -39.02 -36.44
C GLY A 48 -9.37 -38.99 -35.24
N THR A 49 -10.59 -39.37 -35.50
CA THR A 49 -11.62 -39.78 -34.54
C THR A 49 -11.13 -40.90 -33.63
N SER A 50 -11.37 -40.83 -32.30
CA SER A 50 -11.88 -41.99 -31.50
C SER A 50 -12.19 -41.61 -30.06
N THR A 51 -13.41 -41.71 -29.76
CA THR A 51 -14.20 -42.06 -28.58
C THR A 51 -13.53 -42.79 -27.43
N SER A 52 -14.05 -42.46 -26.25
CA SER A 52 -14.31 -43.33 -25.08
C SER A 52 -13.19 -43.49 -24.05
N GLY A 53 -13.47 -43.00 -22.86
CA GLY A 53 -12.75 -43.35 -21.65
C GLY A 53 -13.35 -42.67 -20.45
N VAL A 54 -14.43 -43.24 -19.91
CA VAL A 54 -14.95 -42.95 -18.57
C VAL A 54 -13.86 -43.28 -17.55
N GLY A 55 -13.40 -42.32 -16.80
CA GLY A 55 -12.42 -42.50 -15.72
C GLY A 55 -12.66 -41.51 -14.61
N SER A 56 -13.23 -42.01 -13.57
CA SER A 56 -13.53 -41.52 -12.23
C SER A 56 -12.67 -40.37 -11.73
N THR A 57 -13.32 -39.31 -11.34
CA THR A 57 -12.87 -38.23 -10.48
C THR A 57 -12.46 -38.74 -9.10
N PRO A 58 -11.29 -38.36 -8.56
CA PRO A 58 -11.11 -38.20 -7.14
C PRO A 58 -11.40 -36.72 -6.81
N GLY A 59 -12.31 -36.54 -5.87
CA GLY A 59 -12.81 -35.28 -5.42
C GLY A 59 -11.73 -34.22 -5.10
N ALA A 60 -11.82 -33.11 -5.79
CA ALA A 60 -11.32 -31.87 -5.24
C ALA A 60 -12.18 -31.57 -4.01
N SER A 61 -11.61 -31.84 -2.85
CA SER A 61 -12.12 -31.33 -1.58
C SER A 61 -12.06 -29.81 -1.65
N GLY A 62 -13.10 -29.23 -2.19
CA GLY A 62 -13.41 -27.83 -2.03
C GLY A 62 -13.56 -27.59 -0.55
N ASN A 63 -12.52 -27.09 0.07
CA ASN A 63 -12.60 -26.51 1.41
C ASN A 63 -13.44 -25.23 1.29
N THR A 64 -14.74 -25.42 1.18
CA THR A 64 -15.73 -24.39 1.41
C THR A 64 -15.54 -23.99 2.87
N MET A 65 -14.78 -22.93 3.11
CA MET A 65 -14.80 -22.19 4.37
C MET A 65 -16.18 -21.54 4.54
N SER A 66 -17.21 -22.40 4.69
CA SER A 66 -18.49 -22.02 5.28
C SER A 66 -18.32 -22.11 6.79
N GLY A 67 -17.50 -21.24 7.33
CA GLY A 67 -17.42 -20.99 8.76
C GLY A 67 -18.46 -19.95 9.15
N GLY A 68 -19.71 -20.28 9.03
CA GLY A 68 -20.78 -19.59 9.74
C GLY A 68 -20.66 -19.86 11.24
N THR A 69 -19.65 -19.32 11.87
CA THR A 69 -19.63 -19.16 13.32
C THR A 69 -20.33 -17.85 13.59
N THR A 70 -21.55 -17.91 14.11
CA THR A 70 -22.20 -16.81 14.82
C THR A 70 -21.38 -16.55 16.09
N ALA A 71 -20.21 -15.99 15.91
CA ALA A 71 -19.44 -15.41 17.00
C ALA A 71 -20.19 -14.14 17.42
N THR A 72 -20.93 -14.23 18.53
CA THR A 72 -21.61 -13.11 19.19
C THR A 72 -20.57 -12.16 19.82
N GLY A 73 -19.54 -11.82 19.09
CA GLY A 73 -18.43 -10.97 19.53
C GLY A 73 -17.89 -10.11 18.39
N ASN A 74 -17.24 -9.02 18.75
CA ASN A 74 -16.54 -8.17 17.79
C ASN A 74 -15.40 -8.98 17.14
N PRO A 75 -15.42 -9.23 15.81
CA PRO A 75 -14.40 -10.03 15.13
C PRO A 75 -12.99 -9.41 15.18
N LEU A 76 -12.89 -8.14 15.51
CA LEU A 76 -11.63 -7.44 15.74
C LEU A 76 -10.96 -7.84 17.07
N LYS A 77 -11.76 -8.36 18.03
CA LYS A 77 -11.28 -8.79 19.36
C LYS A 77 -11.14 -10.31 19.50
N ASP A 78 -11.58 -11.07 18.51
CA ASP A 78 -11.44 -12.52 18.50
C ASP A 78 -10.01 -12.90 18.09
N PRO A 79 -9.20 -13.52 18.98
CA PRO A 79 -7.83 -13.94 18.66
C PRO A 79 -7.73 -14.96 17.51
N ARG A 80 -8.82 -15.65 17.20
CA ARG A 80 -8.90 -16.61 16.09
C ARG A 80 -9.24 -15.97 14.77
N SER A 81 -9.72 -14.74 14.80
CA SER A 81 -10.02 -13.98 13.60
C SER A 81 -8.73 -13.51 12.92
N PRO A 82 -8.62 -13.57 11.58
CA PRO A 82 -7.52 -12.95 10.86
C PRO A 82 -7.42 -11.44 11.15
N LEU A 83 -8.51 -10.79 11.58
CA LEU A 83 -8.56 -9.37 11.92
C LEU A 83 -7.86 -9.03 13.24
N SER A 84 -7.48 -10.02 14.05
CA SER A 84 -6.66 -9.81 15.25
C SER A 84 -5.21 -9.47 14.90
N ARG A 85 -4.74 -9.93 13.74
CA ARG A 85 -3.41 -9.59 13.22
C ARG A 85 -3.50 -8.26 12.48
N ARG A 86 -2.73 -7.29 12.93
CA ARG A 86 -2.84 -5.90 12.45
C ARG A 86 -1.51 -5.31 12.02
N GLU A 87 -0.51 -6.15 11.85
CA GLU A 87 0.87 -5.74 11.62
C GLU A 87 1.35 -6.24 10.27
N ILE A 88 1.99 -5.35 9.53
CA ILE A 88 2.63 -5.62 8.25
C ILE A 88 4.10 -5.24 8.37
N PHE A 89 5.01 -6.21 8.25
CA PHE A 89 6.45 -5.98 8.40
C PHE A 89 7.13 -5.78 7.04
N TYR A 90 8.21 -4.99 7.07
CA TYR A 90 8.94 -4.59 5.89
C TYR A 90 10.41 -4.99 5.95
N GLU A 91 11.00 -5.18 4.78
CA GLU A 91 12.45 -5.28 4.66
C GLU A 91 13.13 -3.95 4.95
N TYR A 92 14.44 -4.01 5.18
CA TYR A 92 15.25 -2.82 5.34
C TYR A 92 15.09 -1.92 4.11
N ASP A 93 14.95 -0.62 4.37
CA ASP A 93 14.80 0.42 3.33
C ASP A 93 13.71 0.15 2.29
N SER A 94 12.68 -0.62 2.65
CA SER A 94 11.57 -0.99 1.76
C SER A 94 10.24 -0.46 2.28
N PHE A 95 9.37 -0.13 1.34
CA PHE A 95 7.94 0.19 1.56
C PHE A 95 7.02 -0.71 0.72
N THR A 96 7.56 -1.77 0.13
CA THR A 96 6.79 -2.74 -0.65
C THR A 96 6.09 -3.72 0.29
N VAL A 97 4.77 -3.83 0.18
CA VAL A 97 3.99 -4.84 0.90
C VAL A 97 4.30 -6.21 0.33
N LYS A 98 4.74 -7.13 1.19
CA LYS A 98 5.06 -8.51 0.80
C LYS A 98 3.79 -9.29 0.47
N ASP A 99 3.91 -10.26 -0.43
CA ASP A 99 2.78 -11.09 -0.88
C ASP A 99 2.14 -11.90 0.26
N GLU A 100 2.91 -12.24 1.28
CA GLU A 100 2.42 -12.95 2.48
C GLU A 100 1.34 -12.19 3.25
N TYR A 101 1.28 -10.84 3.13
CA TYR A 101 0.27 -10.01 3.78
C TYR A 101 -1.00 -9.80 2.94
N LYS A 102 -1.03 -10.25 1.69
CA LYS A 102 -2.22 -10.11 0.83
C LYS A 102 -3.47 -10.74 1.45
N PRO A 103 -3.46 -11.99 1.95
CA PRO A 103 -4.64 -12.58 2.58
C PRO A 103 -5.10 -11.83 3.83
N LEU A 104 -4.15 -11.28 4.59
CA LEU A 104 -4.44 -10.45 5.75
C LEU A 104 -5.17 -9.16 5.33
N LEU A 105 -4.63 -8.45 4.35
CA LEU A 105 -5.23 -7.21 3.85
C LEU A 105 -6.59 -7.45 3.17
N GLU A 106 -6.77 -8.59 2.50
CA GLU A 106 -8.07 -9.00 1.94
C GLU A 106 -9.12 -9.18 3.03
N ALA A 107 -8.76 -9.81 4.16
CA ALA A 107 -9.67 -9.97 5.30
C ALA A 107 -10.08 -8.61 5.90
N HIS A 108 -9.10 -7.71 6.11
CA HIS A 108 -9.38 -6.35 6.58
C HIS A 108 -10.22 -5.55 5.57
N ALA A 109 -9.94 -5.67 4.27
CA ALA A 109 -10.72 -5.02 3.22
C ALA A 109 -12.17 -5.53 3.19
N ALA A 110 -12.38 -6.84 3.32
CA ALA A 110 -13.72 -7.42 3.39
C ALA A 110 -14.51 -6.88 4.57
N TYR A 111 -13.89 -6.80 5.75
CA TYR A 111 -14.50 -6.23 6.93
C TYR A 111 -14.88 -4.75 6.76
N LEU A 112 -13.96 -3.93 6.25
CA LEU A 112 -14.20 -2.50 6.04
C LEU A 112 -15.28 -2.22 4.99
N LYS A 113 -15.34 -3.01 3.92
CA LYS A 113 -16.41 -2.89 2.90
C LYS A 113 -17.80 -3.19 3.47
N GLN A 114 -17.90 -4.13 4.41
CA GLN A 114 -19.15 -4.46 5.09
C GLN A 114 -19.51 -3.40 6.15
N ASN A 115 -18.52 -2.76 6.76
CA ASN A 115 -18.67 -1.81 7.85
C ASN A 115 -18.22 -0.41 7.44
N ARG A 116 -18.99 0.25 6.59
CA ARG A 116 -18.61 1.54 5.95
C ARG A 116 -18.41 2.71 6.93
N ASN A 117 -18.94 2.60 8.15
CA ASN A 117 -18.76 3.59 9.20
C ASN A 117 -17.46 3.40 9.99
N VAL A 118 -16.82 2.24 9.85
CA VAL A 118 -15.55 1.95 10.51
C VAL A 118 -14.42 2.62 9.75
N ARG A 119 -13.53 3.26 10.50
CA ARG A 119 -12.31 3.88 9.97
C ARG A 119 -11.09 3.20 10.57
N ILE A 120 -10.04 3.16 9.80
CA ILE A 120 -8.72 2.71 10.25
C ILE A 120 -7.68 3.80 10.03
N LYS A 121 -6.71 3.80 10.93
CA LYS A 121 -5.48 4.56 10.78
C LYS A 121 -4.34 3.58 10.51
N VAL A 122 -3.60 3.78 9.43
CA VAL A 122 -2.41 3.01 9.09
C VAL A 122 -1.20 3.79 9.60
N GLU A 123 -0.55 3.28 10.63
CA GLU A 123 0.60 3.89 11.29
C GLU A 123 1.89 3.29 10.72
N GLY A 124 2.68 4.07 9.99
CA GLY A 124 3.95 3.63 9.41
C GLY A 124 5.12 3.90 10.34
N ASN A 125 5.83 2.83 10.70
CA ASN A 125 6.99 2.86 11.59
C ASN A 125 8.26 2.43 10.85
N THR A 126 9.42 2.90 11.35
CA THR A 126 10.75 2.54 10.86
C THR A 126 11.63 2.05 12.02
N ASP A 127 12.79 1.53 11.70
CA ASP A 127 13.86 1.37 12.67
C ASP A 127 14.59 2.72 12.87
N GLU A 128 15.52 2.78 13.84
CA GLU A 128 16.24 4.00 14.21
C GLU A 128 17.35 4.41 13.24
N ARG A 129 17.63 3.61 12.20
CA ARG A 129 18.71 3.88 11.26
C ARG A 129 18.29 4.93 10.22
N GLY A 130 19.10 5.96 10.07
CA GLY A 130 18.84 7.07 9.16
C GLY A 130 18.61 8.39 9.86
N SER A 131 18.19 9.42 9.11
CA SER A 131 17.76 10.68 9.71
C SER A 131 16.28 10.63 10.05
N ARG A 132 15.87 11.42 11.01
CA ARG A 132 14.47 11.54 11.44
C ARG A 132 13.55 11.88 10.27
N GLU A 133 13.96 12.81 9.43
CA GLU A 133 13.19 13.25 8.25
C GLU A 133 13.06 12.11 7.23
N TYR A 134 14.14 11.37 7.01
CA TYR A 134 14.13 10.20 6.15
C TYR A 134 13.16 9.12 6.69
N ASN A 135 13.26 8.81 7.99
CA ASN A 135 12.41 7.82 8.63
C ASN A 135 10.93 8.22 8.63
N LEU A 136 10.64 9.52 8.81
CA LEU A 136 9.29 10.04 8.68
C LEU A 136 8.75 9.85 7.25
N ALA A 137 9.56 10.16 6.24
CA ALA A 137 9.18 9.97 4.84
C ALA A 137 9.01 8.47 4.48
N LEU A 138 9.88 7.59 4.97
CA LEU A 138 9.80 6.15 4.73
C LEU A 138 8.55 5.54 5.41
N GLY A 139 8.27 5.93 6.66
CA GLY A 139 7.05 5.52 7.36
C GLY A 139 5.78 5.96 6.61
N GLN A 140 5.78 7.17 6.04
CA GLN A 140 4.67 7.65 5.21
C GLN A 140 4.48 6.79 3.95
N LYS A 141 5.55 6.49 3.22
CA LYS A 141 5.49 5.61 2.04
C LYS A 141 4.96 4.22 2.38
N ARG A 142 5.32 3.67 3.55
CA ARG A 142 4.82 2.38 4.05
C ARG A 142 3.32 2.42 4.30
N SER A 143 2.83 3.41 5.05
CA SER A 143 1.39 3.56 5.34
C SER A 143 0.58 3.78 4.07
N GLU A 144 1.07 4.58 3.13
CA GLU A 144 0.45 4.79 1.82
C GLU A 144 0.44 3.54 0.95
N SER A 145 1.47 2.68 1.03
CA SER A 145 1.49 1.42 0.29
C SER A 145 0.38 0.48 0.74
N VAL A 146 0.14 0.38 2.07
CA VAL A 146 -0.99 -0.39 2.63
C VAL A 146 -2.33 0.22 2.22
N LYS A 147 -2.49 1.54 2.35
CA LYS A 147 -3.69 2.25 1.91
C LYS A 147 -4.00 1.96 0.45
N ARG A 148 -3.01 2.01 -0.43
CA ARG A 148 -3.16 1.72 -1.85
C ARG A 148 -3.67 0.29 -2.08
N VAL A 149 -3.13 -0.71 -1.38
CA VAL A 149 -3.60 -2.09 -1.49
C VAL A 149 -5.06 -2.20 -1.04
N LEU A 150 -5.42 -1.63 0.11
CA LEU A 150 -6.80 -1.66 0.62
C LEU A 150 -7.78 -0.96 -0.33
N THR A 151 -7.39 0.16 -0.92
CA THR A 151 -8.21 0.89 -1.90
C THR A 151 -8.40 0.07 -3.19
N LEU A 152 -7.36 -0.60 -3.67
CA LEU A 152 -7.46 -1.54 -4.81
C LEU A 152 -8.40 -2.71 -4.51
N LEU A 153 -8.48 -3.16 -3.25
CA LEU A 153 -9.42 -4.17 -2.78
C LEU A 153 -10.85 -3.63 -2.57
N GLY A 154 -11.08 -2.35 -2.86
CA GLY A 154 -12.39 -1.71 -2.87
C GLY A 154 -12.81 -1.05 -1.55
N VAL A 155 -11.87 -0.80 -0.63
CA VAL A 155 -12.14 0.02 0.57
C VAL A 155 -12.20 1.49 0.17
N SER A 156 -13.14 2.23 0.74
CA SER A 156 -13.25 3.67 0.50
C SER A 156 -12.04 4.41 1.07
N ASP A 157 -11.48 5.34 0.29
CA ASP A 157 -10.37 6.19 0.72
C ASP A 157 -10.70 6.97 2.00
N ALA A 158 -11.96 7.36 2.18
CA ALA A 158 -12.45 8.07 3.37
C ALA A 158 -12.45 7.22 4.67
N GLN A 159 -12.27 5.90 4.56
CA GLN A 159 -12.15 5.01 5.71
C GLN A 159 -10.70 4.81 6.17
N ILE A 160 -9.72 5.30 5.40
CA ILE A 160 -8.30 4.99 5.62
C ILE A 160 -7.51 6.28 5.82
N ASP A 161 -7.09 6.52 7.04
CA ASP A 161 -6.14 7.56 7.37
C ASP A 161 -4.73 6.99 7.42
N THR A 162 -3.74 7.73 6.94
CA THR A 162 -2.32 7.34 6.99
C THR A 162 -1.54 8.32 7.84
N VAL A 163 -0.64 7.80 8.65
CA VAL A 163 0.27 8.61 9.44
C VAL A 163 1.63 7.93 9.51
N SER A 164 2.68 8.70 9.44
CA SER A 164 4.02 8.24 9.74
C SER A 164 4.39 8.61 11.17
N LEU A 165 4.90 7.63 11.89
CA LEU A 165 5.52 7.81 13.19
C LEU A 165 7.06 7.74 13.08
N GLY A 166 7.59 7.39 11.88
CA GLY A 166 9.02 7.23 11.68
C GLY A 166 9.61 6.29 12.73
N GLU A 167 10.66 6.73 13.39
CA GLU A 167 11.36 6.01 14.46
C GLU A 167 10.84 6.33 15.88
N GLU A 168 9.85 7.22 15.99
CA GLU A 168 9.40 7.78 17.28
C GLU A 168 8.67 6.78 18.19
N LYS A 169 8.16 5.66 17.63
CA LYS A 169 7.40 4.66 18.38
C LYS A 169 7.98 3.26 18.17
N PRO A 170 9.20 3.01 18.67
CA PRO A 170 9.78 1.69 18.56
C PRO A 170 8.98 0.68 19.40
N ARG A 171 8.77 -0.52 18.85
CA ARG A 171 8.21 -1.65 19.60
C ARG A 171 9.28 -2.27 20.47
N ASN A 172 10.47 -2.41 19.92
CA ASN A 172 11.65 -2.93 20.58
C ASN A 172 12.74 -1.86 20.55
N PRO A 173 13.14 -1.30 21.73
CA PRO A 173 14.10 -0.22 21.80
C PRO A 173 15.57 -0.70 21.70
N ALA A 174 15.81 -2.00 21.51
CA ALA A 174 17.17 -2.52 21.40
C ALA A 174 17.77 -2.19 20.03
N SER A 175 19.06 -1.89 19.99
CA SER A 175 19.82 -1.64 18.77
C SER A 175 20.39 -2.96 18.22
N SER A 176 19.52 -3.77 17.65
CA SER A 176 19.85 -5.05 17.02
C SER A 176 18.99 -5.31 15.79
N GLU A 177 19.46 -6.14 14.85
CA GLU A 177 18.68 -6.44 13.65
C GLU A 177 17.33 -7.11 13.98
N ALA A 178 17.26 -7.92 15.04
CA ALA A 178 16.01 -8.50 15.52
C ALA A 178 15.03 -7.39 15.93
N ALA A 179 15.47 -6.41 16.73
CA ALA A 179 14.66 -5.27 17.13
C ALA A 179 14.28 -4.38 15.93
N TYR A 180 15.22 -4.14 15.03
CA TYR A 180 14.96 -3.35 13.81
C TYR A 180 13.89 -3.99 12.93
N SER A 181 13.91 -5.32 12.76
CA SER A 181 12.90 -6.03 12.00
C SER A 181 11.50 -5.92 12.61
N GLU A 182 11.39 -5.89 13.94
CA GLU A 182 10.11 -5.67 14.64
C GLU A 182 9.62 -4.21 14.52
N ASN A 183 10.55 -3.26 14.39
CA ASN A 183 10.22 -1.84 14.29
C ASN A 183 9.81 -1.44 12.87
N ARG A 184 10.33 -2.11 11.83
CA ARG A 184 9.96 -1.86 10.43
C ARG A 184 8.58 -2.40 10.10
N ARG A 185 7.52 -1.72 10.53
CA ARG A 185 6.15 -2.20 10.39
C ARG A 185 5.14 -1.10 10.06
N CYS A 186 3.97 -1.52 9.59
CA CYS A 186 2.75 -0.73 9.65
C CYS A 186 1.76 -1.39 10.59
N ASP A 187 1.13 -0.58 11.43
CA ASP A 187 0.07 -1.02 12.33
C ASP A 187 -1.30 -0.55 11.80
N LEU A 188 -2.31 -1.43 11.82
CA LEU A 188 -3.69 -1.13 11.47
C LEU A 188 -4.49 -0.81 12.74
N ALA A 189 -4.66 0.46 13.05
CA ALA A 189 -5.40 0.92 14.22
C ALA A 189 -6.86 1.23 13.84
N TYR A 190 -7.80 0.54 14.45
CA TYR A 190 -9.24 0.80 14.24
C TYR A 190 -9.72 1.89 15.17
N ALA A 191 -10.52 2.84 14.64
CA ALA A 191 -11.10 3.90 15.44
C ALA A 191 -12.15 3.33 16.42
N GLY A 192 -12.01 3.68 17.70
CA GLY A 192 -12.94 3.24 18.76
C GLY A 192 -12.51 2.00 19.55
N GLU A 193 -11.27 1.57 19.40
CA GLU A 193 -10.66 0.49 20.22
C GLU A 193 -9.62 1.01 21.21
#